data_fa8e169be1c8ccdbe3f2eb43d8971723
#
_entry.id   fa8e169be1c8ccdbe3f2eb43d8971723
#
_cell.length_a   1.000
_cell.length_b   1.000
_cell.length_c   1.000
_cell.angle_alpha   90.00
_cell.angle_beta   90.00
_cell.angle_gamma   90.00
#
_symmetry.space_group_name_H-M   'P 1'
#
loop_
_entity.id
_entity.type
_entity.pdbx_description
1 polymer ?
#
loop_
_entity_poly.entity_id
_entity_poly.type
_entity_poly.pdbx_seq_one_letter_code
_entity_poly.pdbx_strand_id
1 'polypeptide(L)'
;MEGTMVNLFYNPSNDVQGWDFSTRNVVSPAEKRENGSGVLDKKCFRRMFLEACAAVGLKFDDLPKEYSYSFVLQHPDNMIVAPVKSMALYIVAIYYIDGTTVYEMDRSVVKWSEFSSVRHPARFGLLKGEEDFQKILNVWASNDSLYYYPGVMFRTHEGARYKYRNPNYEFMKNAKGVVEKNRFVYLHLKKLGKLQSHFDRFPENELEFFRHSTNFYNYMHNLHKNYMECYVNKKKPLKEYELEYKKNMFQLHEHYKMVLKATGKRVNMEVVIEFMNRQSLSSQLFVLKKFEDSVNIKSVSTPPKQSDEVECPGAPLRAS
;
A
#
# COMPACT_ATOMS: atom_id res chain seq x y z
N MET A 1 11.78 -5.34 3.25
CA MET A 1 11.27 -4.60 4.44
C MET A 1 11.21 -3.14 4.09
N GLU A 2 10.23 -2.43 4.63
CA GLU A 2 10.03 -0.98 4.50
C GLU A 2 10.55 -0.27 5.73
N GLY A 3 10.98 0.98 5.60
CA GLY A 3 11.40 1.84 6.70
C GLY A 3 12.45 2.86 6.27
N THR A 4 12.90 3.68 7.22
CA THR A 4 13.93 4.70 6.98
C THR A 4 15.29 4.19 7.41
N MET A 5 16.29 4.34 6.53
CA MET A 5 17.67 4.02 6.85
C MET A 5 18.24 5.04 7.83
N VAL A 6 18.81 4.57 8.92
CA VAL A 6 19.52 5.35 9.93
C VAL A 6 20.88 4.73 10.17
N ASN A 7 21.94 5.51 10.13
CA ASN A 7 23.29 5.08 10.47
C ASN A 7 23.68 5.68 11.81
N LEU A 8 24.03 4.82 12.77
CA LEU A 8 24.52 5.18 14.10
C LEU A 8 26.05 5.01 14.12
N PHE A 9 26.77 5.98 14.63
CA PHE A 9 28.23 5.95 14.72
C PHE A 9 28.74 6.72 15.95
N TYR A 10 29.90 6.35 16.44
CA TYR A 10 30.53 7.05 17.53
C TYR A 10 31.38 8.21 17.00
N ASN A 11 31.14 9.42 17.52
CA ASN A 11 31.91 10.63 17.22
C ASN A 11 32.45 11.23 18.53
N PRO A 12 33.74 11.07 18.83
CA PRO A 12 34.33 11.56 20.08
C PRO A 12 34.29 13.08 20.25
N SER A 13 34.09 13.83 19.17
CA SER A 13 33.99 15.30 19.18
C SER A 13 32.56 15.79 19.49
N ASN A 14 31.60 14.91 19.71
CA ASN A 14 30.22 15.28 20.02
C ASN A 14 30.02 15.35 21.54
N ASP A 15 29.56 16.51 22.04
CA ASP A 15 29.35 16.78 23.49
C ASP A 15 28.28 15.94 24.14
N VAL A 16 27.44 15.26 23.36
CA VAL A 16 26.34 14.41 23.84
C VAL A 16 26.75 12.94 23.73
N GLN A 17 27.40 12.40 24.77
CA GLN A 17 27.77 10.98 24.92
C GLN A 17 28.58 10.35 23.75
N GLY A 18 29.06 11.16 22.80
CA GLY A 18 29.87 10.69 21.68
C GLY A 18 29.13 9.91 20.57
N TRP A 19 27.89 9.49 20.77
CA TRP A 19 27.10 8.84 19.73
C TRP A 19 26.30 9.83 18.90
N ASP A 20 26.36 9.65 17.58
CA ASP A 20 25.60 10.43 16.62
C ASP A 20 24.97 9.52 15.56
N PHE A 21 24.00 10.04 14.82
CA PHE A 21 23.39 9.26 13.76
C PHE A 21 23.03 10.13 12.56
N SER A 22 22.90 9.49 11.40
CA SER A 22 22.52 10.14 10.16
C SER A 22 21.38 9.40 9.48
N THR A 23 20.58 10.14 8.73
CA THR A 23 19.73 9.61 7.67
C THR A 23 20.44 9.77 6.32
N ARG A 24 19.83 9.35 5.23
CA ARG A 24 20.42 9.49 3.89
C ARG A 24 20.84 10.92 3.54
N ASN A 25 20.09 11.92 4.02
CA ASN A 25 20.24 13.31 3.59
C ASN A 25 20.73 14.25 4.68
N VAL A 26 20.73 13.83 5.93
CA VAL A 26 21.02 14.71 7.08
C VAL A 26 21.82 13.95 8.12
N VAL A 27 22.92 14.55 8.57
CA VAL A 27 23.68 14.12 9.75
C VAL A 27 23.10 14.86 10.95
N SER A 28 23.02 14.19 12.12
CA SER A 28 22.46 14.72 13.36
C SER A 28 21.10 15.44 13.11
N PRO A 29 20.07 14.75 12.62
CA PRO A 29 18.81 15.41 12.31
C PRO A 29 18.26 16.08 13.58
N ALA A 30 18.35 17.40 13.62
CA ALA A 30 17.91 18.21 14.74
C ALA A 30 16.40 18.06 14.95
N GLU A 31 15.96 18.23 16.19
CA GLU A 31 14.54 18.38 16.51
C GLU A 31 14.05 19.69 15.90
N LYS A 32 13.26 19.62 14.83
CA LYS A 32 12.58 20.80 14.31
C LYS A 32 11.38 21.09 15.17
N ARG A 33 11.32 22.30 15.73
CA ARG A 33 10.11 22.85 16.36
C ARG A 33 9.18 23.33 15.24
N GLU A 34 7.92 22.92 15.26
CA GLU A 34 6.92 23.48 14.35
C GLU A 34 6.71 24.96 14.65
N ASN A 35 7.07 25.82 13.70
CA ASN A 35 6.68 27.24 13.56
C ASN A 35 6.44 28.01 14.86
N GLY A 36 7.38 27.96 15.81
CA GLY A 36 7.33 28.78 17.04
C GLY A 36 6.34 28.31 18.11
N SER A 37 5.59 27.23 17.91
CA SER A 37 4.57 26.72 18.85
C SER A 37 5.14 25.92 20.02
N GLY A 38 6.44 25.64 20.04
CA GLY A 38 7.07 24.80 21.08
C GLY A 38 6.73 23.30 21.01
N VAL A 39 5.87 22.90 20.09
CA VAL A 39 5.50 21.49 19.86
C VAL A 39 6.57 20.83 18.97
N LEU A 40 7.13 19.71 19.43
CA LEU A 40 8.08 18.91 18.66
C LEU A 40 7.38 18.30 17.43
N ASP A 41 8.02 18.45 16.25
CA ASP A 41 7.51 17.83 15.02
C ASP A 41 7.37 16.32 15.21
N LYS A 42 6.14 15.79 15.08
CA LYS A 42 5.82 14.37 15.18
C LYS A 42 6.62 13.50 14.20
N LYS A 43 7.14 14.09 13.11
CA LYS A 43 7.94 13.42 12.08
C LYS A 43 9.45 13.57 12.28
N CYS A 44 9.93 14.00 13.45
CA CYS A 44 11.35 14.07 13.73
C CYS A 44 12.00 12.69 13.77
N PHE A 45 12.90 12.39 12.82
CA PHE A 45 13.59 11.08 12.76
C PHE A 45 14.44 10.81 14.01
N ARG A 46 14.95 11.85 14.68
CA ARG A 46 15.69 11.70 15.94
C ARG A 46 14.79 11.08 17.02
N ARG A 47 13.61 11.67 17.23
CA ARG A 47 12.64 11.17 18.21
C ARG A 47 12.23 9.73 17.90
N MET A 48 11.80 9.46 16.66
CA MET A 48 11.36 8.13 16.25
C MET A 48 12.45 7.06 16.40
N PHE A 49 13.71 7.42 16.13
CA PHE A 49 14.84 6.51 16.28
C PHE A 49 15.11 6.21 17.76
N LEU A 50 15.13 7.21 18.63
CA LEU A 50 15.34 7.03 20.07
C LEU A 50 14.20 6.26 20.72
N GLU A 51 12.94 6.55 20.35
CA GLU A 51 11.77 5.78 20.80
C GLU A 51 11.86 4.31 20.37
N ALA A 52 12.27 4.05 19.14
CA ALA A 52 12.48 2.69 18.66
C ALA A 52 13.64 1.99 19.37
N CYS A 53 14.75 2.69 19.67
CA CYS A 53 15.85 2.15 20.48
C CYS A 53 15.35 1.72 21.85
N ALA A 54 14.60 2.60 22.53
CA ALA A 54 14.02 2.30 23.83
C ALA A 54 13.05 1.10 23.76
N ALA A 55 12.19 1.04 22.74
CA ALA A 55 11.23 -0.04 22.55
C ALA A 55 11.90 -1.42 22.33
N VAL A 56 13.08 -1.46 21.70
CA VAL A 56 13.84 -2.71 21.49
C VAL A 56 14.90 -2.96 22.55
N GLY A 57 15.03 -2.09 23.56
CA GLY A 57 16.00 -2.23 24.64
C GLY A 57 17.45 -1.90 24.25
N LEU A 58 17.67 -1.23 23.10
CA LEU A 58 19.02 -0.91 22.61
C LEU A 58 19.59 0.30 23.37
N LYS A 59 20.67 0.07 24.09
CA LYS A 59 21.50 1.11 24.72
C LYS A 59 22.77 1.28 23.88
N PHE A 60 23.17 2.53 23.64
CA PHE A 60 24.36 2.79 22.81
C PHE A 60 25.66 2.38 23.51
N ASP A 61 25.68 2.38 24.83
CA ASP A 61 26.85 1.95 25.62
C ASP A 61 27.15 0.45 25.49
N ASP A 62 26.16 -0.35 25.07
CA ASP A 62 26.34 -1.79 24.82
C ASP A 62 27.01 -2.06 23.46
N LEU A 63 27.19 -1.00 22.62
CA LEU A 63 27.74 -1.14 21.27
C LEU A 63 29.23 -0.83 21.23
N PRO A 64 30.05 -1.67 20.55
CA PRO A 64 31.43 -1.34 20.21
C PRO A 64 31.53 -0.02 19.45
N LYS A 65 32.42 0.88 19.92
CA LYS A 65 32.54 2.26 19.40
C LYS A 65 33.29 2.36 18.07
N GLU A 66 34.03 1.32 17.71
CA GLU A 66 34.81 1.23 16.48
C GLU A 66 33.96 0.99 15.23
N TYR A 67 32.69 0.62 15.40
CA TYR A 67 31.81 0.29 14.28
C TYR A 67 30.80 1.38 14.00
N SER A 68 30.36 1.44 12.75
CA SER A 68 29.19 2.18 12.28
C SER A 68 28.06 1.19 11.94
N TYR A 69 26.86 1.48 12.41
CA TYR A 69 25.70 0.60 12.37
C TYR A 69 24.62 1.16 11.46
N SER A 70 24.24 0.41 10.44
CA SER A 70 23.12 0.78 9.56
C SER A 70 21.85 0.04 9.95
N PHE A 71 20.86 0.79 10.41
CA PHE A 71 19.54 0.28 10.79
C PHE A 71 18.48 0.66 9.76
N VAL A 72 17.41 -0.13 9.68
CA VAL A 72 16.13 0.31 9.15
C VAL A 72 15.16 0.52 10.32
N LEU A 73 14.73 1.76 10.46
CA LEU A 73 13.74 2.21 11.43
C LEU A 73 12.33 1.95 10.90
N GLN A 74 11.51 1.23 11.66
CA GLN A 74 10.06 1.16 11.49
C GLN A 74 9.38 1.83 12.69
N HIS A 75 8.50 2.79 12.40
CA HIS A 75 7.78 3.55 13.41
C HIS A 75 6.35 3.85 12.92
N PRO A 76 5.31 3.79 13.79
CA PRO A 76 3.93 4.10 13.39
C PRO A 76 3.76 5.48 12.75
N ASP A 77 4.49 6.49 13.21
CA ASP A 77 4.46 7.85 12.64
C ASP A 77 5.21 7.98 11.30
N ASN A 78 5.88 6.92 10.85
CA ASN A 78 6.65 6.89 9.59
C ASN A 78 6.20 5.75 8.66
N MET A 79 4.89 5.61 8.49
CA MET A 79 4.33 4.68 7.51
C MET A 79 4.46 5.26 6.09
N ILE A 80 4.95 4.42 5.16
CA ILE A 80 5.02 4.76 3.73
C ILE A 80 3.88 4.05 3.00
N VAL A 81 3.89 2.73 2.99
CA VAL A 81 2.86 1.86 2.39
C VAL A 81 2.44 0.75 3.35
N ALA A 82 3.41 0.03 3.90
CA ALA A 82 3.13 -1.09 4.81
C ALA A 82 2.63 -0.58 6.16
N PRO A 83 1.57 -1.18 6.73
CA PRO A 83 1.12 -0.84 8.07
C PRO A 83 2.17 -1.21 9.11
N VAL A 84 2.64 -0.23 9.87
CA VAL A 84 3.57 -0.41 10.99
C VAL A 84 2.80 -0.22 12.29
N LYS A 85 2.51 -1.32 13.00
CA LYS A 85 1.76 -1.31 14.28
C LYS A 85 2.66 -1.15 15.51
N SER A 86 3.93 -1.49 15.41
CA SER A 86 4.91 -1.43 16.49
C SER A 86 6.25 -0.91 15.99
N MET A 87 6.97 -0.24 16.88
CA MET A 87 8.33 0.20 16.61
C MET A 87 9.25 -1.00 16.45
N ALA A 88 10.19 -0.93 15.50
CA ALA A 88 11.21 -1.95 15.30
C ALA A 88 12.47 -1.36 14.69
N LEU A 89 13.61 -1.93 15.05
CA LEU A 89 14.89 -1.68 14.41
C LEU A 89 15.40 -2.97 13.77
N TYR A 90 15.88 -2.86 12.53
CA TYR A 90 16.51 -3.95 11.81
C TYR A 90 17.96 -3.58 11.52
N ILE A 91 18.91 -4.36 12.01
CA ILE A 91 20.32 -4.18 11.64
C ILE A 91 20.55 -4.71 10.22
N VAL A 92 20.94 -3.83 9.33
CA VAL A 92 21.18 -4.15 7.90
C VAL A 92 22.63 -4.42 7.63
N ALA A 93 23.53 -3.59 8.16
CA ALA A 93 24.97 -3.72 7.98
C ALA A 93 25.73 -3.13 9.18
N ILE A 94 26.93 -3.62 9.41
CA ILE A 94 27.91 -3.09 10.36
C ILE A 94 29.16 -2.81 9.57
N TYR A 95 29.77 -1.64 9.77
CA TYR A 95 30.98 -1.24 9.06
C TYR A 95 32.09 -0.90 10.04
N TYR A 96 33.29 -1.34 9.71
CA TYR A 96 34.54 -0.81 10.26
C TYR A 96 35.15 0.13 9.25
N ILE A 97 35.54 1.32 9.67
CA ILE A 97 36.08 2.37 8.79
C ILE A 97 37.52 2.67 9.24
N ASP A 98 38.46 2.43 8.35
CA ASP A 98 39.88 2.74 8.55
C ASP A 98 40.34 3.74 7.49
N GLY A 99 40.49 4.99 7.90
CA GLY A 99 40.79 6.12 7.01
C GLY A 99 39.74 6.24 5.89
N THR A 100 40.11 5.89 4.66
CA THR A 100 39.24 5.93 3.47
C THR A 100 38.65 4.57 3.12
N THR A 101 39.06 3.51 3.83
CA THR A 101 38.64 2.14 3.53
C THR A 101 37.49 1.72 4.43
N VAL A 102 36.46 1.12 3.83
CA VAL A 102 35.25 0.66 4.52
C VAL A 102 35.16 -0.86 4.41
N TYR A 103 35.13 -1.52 5.55
CA TYR A 103 34.97 -2.98 5.65
C TYR A 103 33.57 -3.29 6.16
N GLU A 104 32.80 -4.10 5.42
CA GLU A 104 31.51 -4.61 5.93
C GLU A 104 31.78 -5.81 6.83
N MET A 105 31.39 -5.69 8.08
CA MET A 105 31.56 -6.72 9.09
C MET A 105 30.40 -7.71 9.07
N ASP A 106 30.63 -8.95 9.49
CA ASP A 106 29.53 -9.87 9.76
C ASP A 106 28.68 -9.33 10.92
N ARG A 107 27.37 -9.47 10.82
CA ARG A 107 26.45 -8.94 11.85
C ARG A 107 26.55 -9.70 13.18
N SER A 108 27.18 -10.87 13.20
CA SER A 108 27.44 -11.65 14.40
C SER A 108 28.57 -11.11 15.28
N VAL A 109 29.34 -10.11 14.79
CA VAL A 109 30.34 -9.39 15.62
C VAL A 109 29.70 -8.72 16.83
N VAL A 110 28.39 -8.46 16.77
CA VAL A 110 27.58 -7.97 17.87
C VAL A 110 26.51 -8.99 18.23
N LYS A 111 26.46 -9.39 19.49
CA LYS A 111 25.51 -10.38 20.01
C LYS A 111 24.19 -9.71 20.42
N TRP A 112 23.42 -9.25 19.43
CA TRP A 112 22.20 -8.46 19.60
C TRP A 112 21.20 -9.06 20.61
N SER A 113 21.03 -10.38 20.61
CA SER A 113 20.09 -11.08 21.48
C SER A 113 20.43 -11.05 22.96
N GLU A 114 21.66 -10.70 23.32
CA GLU A 114 22.10 -10.64 24.71
C GLU A 114 21.62 -9.37 25.42
N PHE A 115 21.34 -8.27 24.65
CA PHE A 115 20.99 -6.97 25.25
C PHE A 115 19.86 -6.21 24.54
N SER A 116 19.33 -6.71 23.41
CA SER A 116 18.29 -5.99 22.66
C SER A 116 17.40 -6.92 21.84
N SER A 117 16.23 -6.40 21.44
CA SER A 117 15.31 -7.05 20.49
C SER A 117 15.48 -6.53 19.06
N VAL A 118 16.68 -6.07 18.70
CA VAL A 118 17.03 -5.67 17.33
C VAL A 118 16.86 -6.86 16.38
N ARG A 119 16.16 -6.64 15.28
CA ARG A 119 15.81 -7.69 14.31
C ARG A 119 16.80 -7.73 13.16
N HIS A 120 16.86 -8.88 12.50
CA HIS A 120 17.57 -9.06 11.24
C HIS A 120 16.59 -9.07 10.07
N PRO A 121 16.94 -8.48 8.90
CA PRO A 121 16.18 -8.67 7.68
C PRO A 121 16.08 -10.16 7.33
N ALA A 122 14.90 -10.58 6.84
CA ALA A 122 14.76 -11.92 6.26
C ALA A 122 15.75 -12.10 5.11
N ARG A 123 16.44 -13.23 5.10
CA ARG A 123 17.36 -13.62 4.04
C ARG A 123 16.87 -14.89 3.38
N PHE A 124 16.99 -14.95 2.07
CA PHE A 124 16.83 -16.16 1.28
C PHE A 124 18.20 -16.78 1.09
N GLY A 125 18.25 -18.10 0.92
CA GLY A 125 19.50 -18.80 0.62
C GLY A 125 20.09 -18.39 -0.74
N LEU A 126 21.23 -19.00 -1.08
CA LEU A 126 21.84 -18.83 -2.40
C LEU A 126 20.91 -19.33 -3.49
N LEU A 127 20.78 -18.56 -4.56
CA LEU A 127 20.05 -18.98 -5.75
C LEU A 127 20.76 -20.15 -6.43
N LYS A 128 20.02 -21.21 -6.74
CA LYS A 128 20.55 -22.40 -7.41
C LYS A 128 20.33 -22.37 -8.93
N GLY A 129 19.70 -21.31 -9.45
CA GLY A 129 19.47 -21.13 -10.87
C GLY A 129 18.34 -20.16 -11.18
N GLU A 130 17.98 -20.08 -12.46
CA GLU A 130 16.95 -19.18 -12.98
C GLU A 130 15.56 -19.45 -12.39
N GLU A 131 15.21 -20.72 -12.15
CA GLU A 131 13.92 -21.07 -11.57
C GLU A 131 13.72 -20.50 -10.16
N ASP A 132 14.74 -20.58 -9.31
CA ASP A 132 14.69 -20.03 -7.95
C ASP A 132 14.58 -18.51 -8.00
N PHE A 133 15.31 -17.88 -8.92
CA PHE A 133 15.23 -16.45 -9.14
C PHE A 133 13.81 -16.02 -9.54
N GLN A 134 13.21 -16.70 -10.53
CA GLN A 134 11.84 -16.40 -10.97
C GLN A 134 10.79 -16.65 -9.88
N LYS A 135 10.93 -17.73 -9.10
CA LYS A 135 10.03 -17.99 -7.95
C LYS A 135 10.06 -16.84 -6.94
N ILE A 136 11.25 -16.34 -6.61
CA ILE A 136 11.40 -15.21 -5.68
C ILE A 136 10.79 -13.94 -6.28
N LEU A 137 11.03 -13.64 -7.56
CA LEU A 137 10.45 -12.47 -8.21
C LEU A 137 8.92 -12.54 -8.25
N ASN A 138 8.35 -13.70 -8.56
CA ASN A 138 6.90 -13.90 -8.61
C ASN A 138 6.23 -13.65 -7.25
N VAL A 139 6.88 -14.03 -6.15
CA VAL A 139 6.34 -13.81 -4.81
C VAL A 139 6.50 -12.34 -4.35
N TRP A 140 7.64 -11.70 -4.65
CA TRP A 140 8.03 -10.46 -3.98
C TRP A 140 8.07 -9.23 -4.88
N ALA A 141 8.11 -9.40 -6.20
CA ALA A 141 8.33 -8.30 -7.15
C ALA A 141 7.52 -8.43 -8.46
N SER A 142 6.38 -9.12 -8.43
CA SER A 142 5.46 -9.27 -9.56
C SER A 142 4.17 -8.48 -9.37
N ASN A 143 3.32 -8.45 -10.41
CA ASN A 143 1.97 -7.88 -10.33
C ASN A 143 1.02 -8.66 -9.40
N ASP A 144 1.38 -9.88 -9.01
CA ASP A 144 0.62 -10.70 -8.07
C ASP A 144 1.20 -10.66 -6.65
N SER A 145 2.31 -9.93 -6.45
CA SER A 145 2.91 -9.68 -5.13
C SER A 145 2.03 -8.75 -4.29
N LEU A 146 1.96 -9.01 -2.98
CA LEU A 146 1.19 -8.16 -2.06
C LEU A 146 1.77 -6.72 -2.03
N TYR A 147 0.88 -5.73 -2.06
CA TYR A 147 1.21 -4.31 -2.20
C TYR A 147 2.12 -3.74 -1.10
N TYR A 148 2.16 -4.36 0.07
CA TYR A 148 2.99 -3.91 1.21
C TYR A 148 4.42 -4.47 1.21
N TYR A 149 4.79 -5.31 0.23
CA TYR A 149 6.17 -5.72 0.05
C TYR A 149 6.91 -4.77 -0.89
N PRO A 150 8.02 -4.13 -0.46
CA PRO A 150 8.75 -3.20 -1.33
C PRO A 150 9.40 -3.85 -2.54
N GLY A 151 9.60 -5.17 -2.49
CA GLY A 151 10.32 -5.96 -3.47
C GLY A 151 11.44 -6.78 -2.83
N VAL A 152 12.39 -7.23 -3.63
CA VAL A 152 13.53 -8.05 -3.21
C VAL A 152 14.85 -7.43 -3.65
N MET A 153 15.90 -7.67 -2.89
CA MET A 153 17.26 -7.26 -3.21
C MET A 153 18.16 -8.50 -3.27
N PHE A 154 18.81 -8.68 -4.40
CA PHE A 154 19.85 -9.67 -4.58
C PHE A 154 21.21 -9.02 -4.36
N ARG A 155 22.14 -9.79 -3.81
CA ARG A 155 23.50 -9.37 -3.57
C ARG A 155 24.46 -10.42 -4.11
N THR A 156 25.47 -10.00 -4.87
CA THR A 156 26.55 -10.88 -5.31
C THR A 156 27.57 -11.10 -4.19
N HIS A 157 28.44 -12.08 -4.35
CA HIS A 157 29.57 -12.30 -3.45
C HIS A 157 30.55 -11.12 -3.42
N GLU A 158 30.65 -10.39 -4.53
CA GLU A 158 31.47 -9.17 -4.67
C GLU A 158 30.81 -7.93 -4.04
N GLY A 159 29.59 -8.06 -3.49
CA GLY A 159 28.87 -6.97 -2.82
C GLY A 159 27.97 -6.14 -3.73
N ALA A 160 27.91 -6.40 -5.05
CA ALA A 160 26.98 -5.71 -5.95
C ALA A 160 25.52 -5.99 -5.55
N ARG A 161 24.65 -4.98 -5.68
CA ARG A 161 23.27 -5.03 -5.20
C ARG A 161 22.29 -4.75 -6.33
N TYR A 162 21.35 -5.66 -6.57
CA TYR A 162 20.30 -5.55 -7.58
C TYR A 162 18.94 -5.52 -6.90
N LYS A 163 18.16 -4.46 -7.14
CA LYS A 163 16.82 -4.27 -6.55
C LYS A 163 15.75 -4.53 -7.58
N TYR A 164 14.87 -5.47 -7.29
CA TYR A 164 13.65 -5.71 -8.04
C TYR A 164 12.47 -5.19 -7.21
N ARG A 165 11.80 -4.17 -7.73
CA ARG A 165 10.72 -3.47 -7.04
C ARG A 165 9.38 -4.13 -7.33
N ASN A 166 8.54 -4.19 -6.31
CA ASN A 166 7.16 -4.62 -6.47
C ASN A 166 6.35 -3.49 -7.13
N PRO A 167 5.74 -3.70 -8.32
CA PRO A 167 4.98 -2.67 -9.00
C PRO A 167 3.77 -2.19 -8.19
N ASN A 168 3.13 -3.08 -7.42
CA ASN A 168 1.98 -2.72 -6.58
C ASN A 168 2.40 -1.82 -5.40
N TYR A 169 3.58 -2.06 -4.81
CA TYR A 169 4.14 -1.19 -3.78
C TYR A 169 4.48 0.20 -4.35
N GLU A 170 5.13 0.26 -5.52
CA GLU A 170 5.46 1.54 -6.16
C GLU A 170 4.18 2.32 -6.54
N PHE A 171 3.13 1.63 -7.00
CA PHE A 171 1.83 2.27 -7.21
C PHE A 171 1.29 2.89 -5.91
N MET A 172 1.23 2.12 -4.83
CA MET A 172 0.72 2.57 -3.53
C MET A 172 1.54 3.74 -2.95
N LYS A 173 2.85 3.71 -3.14
CA LYS A 173 3.74 4.77 -2.69
C LYS A 173 3.49 6.09 -3.42
N ASN A 174 3.16 6.02 -4.71
CA ASN A 174 2.98 7.18 -5.58
C ASN A 174 1.50 7.65 -5.66
N ALA A 175 0.55 6.83 -5.24
CA ALA A 175 -0.87 7.17 -5.26
C ALA A 175 -1.18 8.36 -4.35
N LYS A 176 -1.94 9.32 -4.89
CA LYS A 176 -2.35 10.53 -4.17
C LYS A 176 -3.71 10.32 -3.49
N GLY A 177 -3.72 10.47 -2.16
CA GLY A 177 -4.95 10.41 -1.38
C GLY A 177 -5.37 9.00 -0.92
N VAL A 178 -6.10 8.96 0.17
CA VAL A 178 -6.54 7.72 0.85
C VAL A 178 -7.53 6.95 -0.02
N VAL A 179 -8.48 7.63 -0.64
CA VAL A 179 -9.55 7.01 -1.45
C VAL A 179 -8.99 6.25 -2.65
N GLU A 180 -7.98 6.81 -3.35
CA GLU A 180 -7.34 6.13 -4.48
C GLU A 180 -6.59 4.88 -4.03
N LYS A 181 -5.89 4.97 -2.88
CA LYS A 181 -5.20 3.83 -2.27
C LYS A 181 -6.19 2.73 -1.89
N ASN A 182 -7.31 3.05 -1.27
CA ASN A 182 -8.32 2.09 -0.83
C ASN A 182 -9.00 1.38 -2.00
N ARG A 183 -9.33 2.09 -3.09
CA ARG A 183 -9.83 1.48 -4.35
C ARG A 183 -8.82 0.46 -4.91
N PHE A 184 -7.56 0.84 -4.96
CA PHE A 184 -6.50 -0.04 -5.44
C PHE A 184 -6.35 -1.28 -4.56
N VAL A 185 -6.27 -1.09 -3.24
CA VAL A 185 -6.12 -2.20 -2.27
C VAL A 185 -7.30 -3.16 -2.40
N TYR A 186 -8.53 -2.65 -2.47
CA TYR A 186 -9.73 -3.47 -2.67
C TYR A 186 -9.62 -4.35 -3.93
N LEU A 187 -9.37 -3.74 -5.10
CA LEU A 187 -9.29 -4.47 -6.37
C LEU A 187 -8.13 -5.48 -6.41
N HIS A 188 -6.99 -5.09 -5.85
CA HIS A 188 -5.81 -5.95 -5.77
C HIS A 188 -6.04 -7.16 -4.87
N LEU A 189 -6.59 -6.96 -3.67
CA LEU A 189 -6.90 -8.05 -2.75
C LEU A 189 -8.03 -8.94 -3.25
N LYS A 190 -9.03 -8.36 -3.94
CA LYS A 190 -10.08 -9.11 -4.63
C LYS A 190 -9.49 -10.05 -5.68
N LYS A 191 -8.60 -9.55 -6.54
CA LYS A 191 -7.90 -10.35 -7.55
C LYS A 191 -7.11 -11.51 -6.94
N LEU A 192 -6.49 -11.29 -5.78
CA LEU A 192 -5.69 -12.31 -5.08
C LEU A 192 -6.53 -13.24 -4.17
N GLY A 193 -7.83 -13.02 -4.03
CA GLY A 193 -8.68 -13.78 -3.11
C GLY A 193 -8.34 -13.58 -1.62
N LYS A 194 -7.77 -12.41 -1.26
CA LYS A 194 -7.23 -12.12 0.09
C LYS A 194 -8.02 -11.07 0.87
N LEU A 195 -9.24 -10.76 0.48
CA LEU A 195 -10.07 -9.77 1.17
C LEU A 195 -10.33 -10.18 2.63
N GLN A 196 -10.70 -11.44 2.89
CA GLN A 196 -11.01 -11.90 4.25
C GLN A 196 -9.79 -11.76 5.18
N SER A 197 -8.63 -12.24 4.77
CA SER A 197 -7.41 -12.12 5.58
C SER A 197 -6.96 -10.67 5.80
N HIS A 198 -7.42 -9.74 4.95
CA HIS A 198 -7.23 -8.31 5.17
C HIS A 198 -8.20 -7.78 6.24
N PHE A 199 -9.48 -8.15 6.20
CA PHE A 199 -10.47 -7.73 7.19
C PHE A 199 -10.17 -8.25 8.59
N ASP A 200 -9.61 -9.46 8.72
CA ASP A 200 -9.14 -10.00 9.99
C ASP A 200 -8.10 -9.09 10.69
N ARG A 201 -7.38 -8.29 9.90
CA ARG A 201 -6.35 -7.36 10.39
C ARG A 201 -6.79 -5.90 10.45
N PHE A 202 -7.70 -5.52 9.56
CA PHE A 202 -8.16 -4.14 9.33
C PHE A 202 -9.69 -4.13 9.15
N PRO A 203 -10.46 -4.46 10.19
CA PRO A 203 -11.93 -4.52 10.11
C PRO A 203 -12.54 -3.15 9.78
N GLU A 204 -11.85 -2.05 10.09
CA GLU A 204 -12.27 -0.70 9.76
C GLU A 204 -12.42 -0.44 8.25
N ASN A 205 -11.77 -1.22 7.39
CA ASN A 205 -11.86 -1.08 5.94
C ASN A 205 -13.06 -1.81 5.32
N GLU A 206 -13.75 -2.65 6.07
CA GLU A 206 -14.81 -3.52 5.54
C GLU A 206 -15.95 -2.72 4.89
N LEU A 207 -16.43 -1.69 5.56
CA LEU A 207 -17.53 -0.85 5.06
C LEU A 207 -17.15 -0.13 3.76
N GLU A 208 -15.95 0.43 3.67
CA GLU A 208 -15.48 1.11 2.47
C GLU A 208 -15.28 0.13 1.30
N PHE A 209 -14.74 -1.04 1.57
CA PHE A 209 -14.56 -2.07 0.55
C PHE A 209 -15.88 -2.68 0.09
N PHE A 210 -16.87 -2.80 0.97
CA PHE A 210 -18.23 -3.16 0.58
C PHE A 210 -18.84 -2.14 -0.38
N ARG A 211 -18.65 -0.84 -0.11
CA ARG A 211 -19.08 0.23 -1.03
C ARG A 211 -18.39 0.14 -2.38
N HIS A 212 -17.08 -0.10 -2.43
CA HIS A 212 -16.35 -0.30 -3.69
C HIS A 212 -16.85 -1.55 -4.43
N SER A 213 -17.15 -2.63 -3.71
CA SER A 213 -17.72 -3.86 -4.29
C SER A 213 -19.08 -3.60 -4.94
N THR A 214 -19.97 -2.91 -4.23
CA THR A 214 -21.30 -2.55 -4.72
C THR A 214 -21.21 -1.65 -5.95
N ASN A 215 -20.37 -0.63 -5.92
CA ASN A 215 -20.17 0.28 -7.05
C ASN A 215 -19.59 -0.43 -8.27
N PHE A 216 -18.65 -1.34 -8.08
CA PHE A 216 -18.07 -2.12 -9.18
C PHE A 216 -19.10 -3.08 -9.79
N TYR A 217 -19.94 -3.71 -8.96
CA TYR A 217 -21.04 -4.54 -9.43
C TYR A 217 -22.08 -3.71 -10.23
N ASN A 218 -22.46 -2.55 -9.72
CA ASN A 218 -23.40 -1.65 -10.40
C ASN A 218 -22.82 -1.16 -11.74
N TYR A 219 -21.52 -0.88 -11.81
CA TYR A 219 -20.87 -0.60 -13.09
C TYR A 219 -21.02 -1.75 -14.09
N MET A 220 -20.74 -2.99 -13.66
CA MET A 220 -20.87 -4.17 -14.51
C MET A 220 -22.34 -4.41 -14.96
N HIS A 221 -23.30 -4.15 -14.08
CA HIS A 221 -24.71 -4.22 -14.42
C HIS A 221 -25.08 -3.18 -15.50
N ASN A 222 -24.62 -1.95 -15.34
CA ASN A 222 -24.85 -0.90 -16.35
C ASN A 222 -24.10 -1.22 -17.67
N LEU A 223 -22.91 -1.81 -17.61
CA LEU A 223 -22.18 -2.25 -18.80
C LEU A 223 -22.99 -3.31 -19.56
N HIS A 224 -23.55 -4.30 -18.89
CA HIS A 224 -24.43 -5.31 -19.49
C HIS A 224 -25.68 -4.69 -20.12
N LYS A 225 -26.37 -3.81 -19.40
CA LYS A 225 -27.55 -3.09 -19.90
C LYS A 225 -27.22 -2.30 -21.15
N ASN A 226 -26.16 -1.50 -21.12
CA ASN A 226 -25.70 -0.70 -22.26
C ASN A 226 -25.31 -1.57 -23.46
N TYR A 227 -24.64 -2.72 -23.19
CA TYR A 227 -24.31 -3.68 -24.23
C TYR A 227 -25.57 -4.26 -24.92
N MET A 228 -26.57 -4.67 -24.13
CA MET A 228 -27.85 -5.17 -24.68
C MET A 228 -28.55 -4.09 -25.51
N GLU A 229 -28.60 -2.86 -25.04
CA GLU A 229 -29.24 -1.77 -25.76
C GLU A 229 -28.52 -1.43 -27.07
N CYS A 230 -27.18 -1.46 -27.09
CA CYS A 230 -26.39 -1.11 -28.26
C CYS A 230 -26.35 -2.24 -29.32
N TYR A 231 -25.93 -3.44 -28.92
CA TYR A 231 -25.59 -4.50 -29.86
C TYR A 231 -26.73 -5.47 -30.14
N VAL A 232 -27.64 -5.69 -29.17
CA VAL A 232 -28.76 -6.61 -29.32
C VAL A 232 -30.03 -5.86 -29.75
N ASN A 233 -30.44 -4.88 -28.99
CA ASN A 233 -31.69 -4.15 -29.23
C ASN A 233 -31.54 -2.98 -30.24
N LYS A 234 -30.30 -2.60 -30.55
CA LYS A 234 -29.96 -1.52 -31.52
C LYS A 234 -30.65 -0.18 -31.24
N LYS A 235 -30.88 0.14 -29.96
CA LYS A 235 -31.58 1.37 -29.55
C LYS A 235 -30.80 2.64 -29.86
N LYS A 236 -29.48 2.63 -29.63
CA LYS A 236 -28.57 3.74 -29.92
C LYS A 236 -27.17 3.25 -30.27
N PRO A 237 -26.41 3.99 -31.11
CA PRO A 237 -25.08 3.58 -31.54
C PRO A 237 -24.05 3.74 -30.42
N LEU A 238 -22.95 2.99 -30.47
CA LEU A 238 -21.87 2.97 -29.47
C LEU A 238 -21.32 4.36 -29.13
N LYS A 239 -21.26 5.27 -30.13
CA LYS A 239 -20.72 6.64 -29.95
C LYS A 239 -21.48 7.50 -28.95
N GLU A 240 -22.76 7.16 -28.66
CA GLU A 240 -23.64 7.91 -27.76
C GLU A 240 -23.58 7.49 -26.28
N TYR A 241 -22.81 6.45 -25.96
CA TYR A 241 -22.57 6.05 -24.58
C TYR A 241 -21.42 6.81 -23.95
N GLU A 242 -21.34 6.83 -22.62
CA GLU A 242 -20.24 7.44 -21.88
C GLU A 242 -18.91 6.71 -22.15
N LEU A 243 -17.82 7.49 -22.05
CA LEU A 243 -16.48 7.04 -22.46
C LEU A 243 -16.03 5.77 -21.70
N GLU A 244 -16.34 5.68 -20.42
CA GLU A 244 -15.98 4.57 -19.56
C GLU A 244 -16.62 3.23 -19.97
N TYR A 245 -17.76 3.25 -20.67
CA TYR A 245 -18.42 2.05 -21.17
C TYR A 245 -17.99 1.67 -22.58
N LYS A 246 -17.71 2.64 -23.46
CA LYS A 246 -17.45 2.40 -24.90
C LYS A 246 -16.41 1.35 -25.15
N LYS A 247 -15.24 1.46 -24.52
CA LYS A 247 -14.14 0.53 -24.71
C LYS A 247 -14.52 -0.90 -24.29
N ASN A 248 -15.13 -1.04 -23.11
CA ASN A 248 -15.50 -2.34 -22.58
C ASN A 248 -16.66 -2.97 -23.36
N MET A 249 -17.64 -2.19 -23.82
CA MET A 249 -18.71 -2.66 -24.72
C MET A 249 -18.16 -3.19 -26.04
N PHE A 250 -17.21 -2.46 -26.65
CA PHE A 250 -16.57 -2.88 -27.90
C PHE A 250 -15.78 -4.18 -27.70
N GLN A 251 -14.92 -4.26 -26.68
CA GLN A 251 -14.13 -5.46 -26.40
C GLN A 251 -15.02 -6.67 -26.04
N LEU A 252 -16.09 -6.46 -25.30
CA LEU A 252 -17.06 -7.50 -24.97
C LEU A 252 -17.76 -8.02 -26.24
N HIS A 253 -18.06 -7.15 -27.20
CA HIS A 253 -18.63 -7.54 -28.49
C HIS A 253 -17.66 -8.30 -29.38
N GLU A 254 -16.38 -7.91 -29.38
CA GLU A 254 -15.33 -8.69 -30.06
C GLU A 254 -15.19 -10.08 -29.41
N HIS A 255 -15.18 -10.16 -28.09
CA HIS A 255 -15.18 -11.46 -27.38
C HIS A 255 -16.40 -12.32 -27.74
N TYR A 256 -17.59 -11.71 -27.83
CA TYR A 256 -18.78 -12.40 -28.31
C TYR A 256 -18.59 -12.98 -29.71
N LYS A 257 -18.13 -12.20 -30.68
CA LYS A 257 -17.94 -12.64 -32.06
C LYS A 257 -16.92 -13.78 -32.19
N MET A 258 -15.79 -13.64 -31.48
CA MET A 258 -14.67 -14.57 -31.62
C MET A 258 -14.87 -15.88 -30.85
N VAL A 259 -15.53 -15.83 -29.70
CA VAL A 259 -15.58 -16.97 -28.76
C VAL A 259 -17.02 -17.45 -28.52
N LEU A 260 -17.89 -16.55 -28.05
CA LEU A 260 -19.19 -16.97 -27.52
C LEU A 260 -20.15 -17.39 -28.63
N LYS A 261 -20.12 -16.72 -29.78
CA LYS A 261 -20.99 -17.02 -30.93
C LYS A 261 -20.78 -18.46 -31.44
N ALA A 262 -19.53 -18.92 -31.51
CA ALA A 262 -19.20 -20.26 -31.97
C ALA A 262 -19.70 -21.35 -31.00
N THR A 263 -19.85 -21.04 -29.71
CA THR A 263 -20.34 -21.95 -28.68
C THR A 263 -21.84 -21.80 -28.38
N GLY A 264 -22.56 -20.97 -29.15
CA GLY A 264 -23.99 -20.69 -28.94
C GLY A 264 -24.31 -19.91 -27.68
N LYS A 265 -23.30 -19.38 -26.97
CA LYS A 265 -23.47 -18.61 -25.74
C LYS A 265 -23.82 -17.15 -26.05
N ARG A 266 -24.61 -16.56 -25.16
CA ARG A 266 -24.96 -15.12 -25.21
C ARG A 266 -24.20 -14.35 -24.14
N VAL A 267 -24.05 -13.05 -24.32
CA VAL A 267 -23.52 -12.17 -23.28
C VAL A 267 -24.58 -12.00 -22.21
N ASN A 268 -24.38 -12.64 -21.08
CA ASN A 268 -25.16 -12.49 -19.85
C ASN A 268 -24.33 -11.81 -18.75
N MET A 269 -24.88 -11.64 -17.57
CA MET A 269 -24.18 -10.97 -16.46
C MET A 269 -22.94 -11.74 -16.01
N GLU A 270 -22.96 -13.09 -16.03
CA GLU A 270 -21.79 -13.91 -15.67
C GLU A 270 -20.61 -13.66 -16.62
N VAL A 271 -20.88 -13.61 -17.94
CA VAL A 271 -19.87 -13.28 -18.95
C VAL A 271 -19.29 -11.90 -18.73
N VAL A 272 -20.11 -10.90 -18.35
CA VAL A 272 -19.62 -9.53 -18.05
C VAL A 272 -18.75 -9.53 -16.80
N ILE A 273 -19.13 -10.22 -15.74
CA ILE A 273 -18.34 -10.33 -14.51
C ILE A 273 -16.99 -11.00 -14.80
N GLU A 274 -17.00 -12.11 -15.54
CA GLU A 274 -15.78 -12.82 -15.92
C GLU A 274 -14.87 -11.94 -16.80
N PHE A 275 -15.44 -11.28 -17.80
CA PHE A 275 -14.73 -10.34 -18.66
C PHE A 275 -14.07 -9.23 -17.85
N MET A 276 -14.80 -8.59 -16.92
CA MET A 276 -14.27 -7.51 -16.10
C MET A 276 -13.19 -7.99 -15.10
N ASN A 277 -13.35 -9.18 -14.54
CA ASN A 277 -12.36 -9.77 -13.63
C ASN A 277 -11.03 -10.11 -14.33
N ARG A 278 -11.07 -10.39 -15.64
CA ARG A 278 -9.86 -10.62 -16.47
C ARG A 278 -9.15 -9.33 -16.91
N GLN A 279 -9.80 -8.17 -16.79
CA GLN A 279 -9.18 -6.89 -17.14
C GLN A 279 -7.98 -6.57 -16.23
N SER A 280 -7.05 -5.77 -16.74
CA SER A 280 -5.94 -5.28 -15.93
C SER A 280 -6.43 -4.48 -14.72
N LEU A 281 -5.68 -4.52 -13.63
CA LEU A 281 -6.00 -3.76 -12.41
C LEU A 281 -6.17 -2.26 -12.70
N SER A 282 -5.34 -1.70 -13.59
CA SER A 282 -5.45 -0.31 -14.02
C SER A 282 -6.77 -0.01 -14.74
N SER A 283 -7.26 -0.94 -15.58
CA SER A 283 -8.56 -0.78 -16.27
C SER A 283 -9.72 -0.86 -15.27
N GLN A 284 -9.67 -1.80 -14.32
CA GLN A 284 -10.68 -1.92 -13.27
C GLN A 284 -10.70 -0.67 -12.37
N LEU A 285 -9.53 -0.16 -11.99
CA LEU A 285 -9.40 1.06 -11.18
C LEU A 285 -9.99 2.29 -11.89
N PHE A 286 -9.70 2.44 -13.19
CA PHE A 286 -10.24 3.53 -14.00
C PHE A 286 -11.77 3.54 -14.02
N VAL A 287 -12.40 2.40 -14.28
CA VAL A 287 -13.87 2.32 -14.38
C VAL A 287 -14.54 2.49 -13.01
N LEU A 288 -13.97 1.91 -11.94
CA LEU A 288 -14.48 2.10 -10.58
C LEU A 288 -14.41 3.55 -10.15
N LYS A 289 -13.28 4.23 -10.39
CA LYS A 289 -13.12 5.66 -10.11
C LYS A 289 -14.17 6.50 -10.84
N LYS A 290 -14.29 6.33 -12.16
CA LYS A 290 -15.25 7.08 -12.99
C LYS A 290 -16.69 6.86 -12.55
N PHE A 291 -17.05 5.62 -12.24
CA PHE A 291 -18.38 5.29 -11.76
C PHE A 291 -18.69 5.96 -10.42
N GLU A 292 -17.80 5.88 -9.45
CA GLU A 292 -17.97 6.50 -8.14
C GLU A 292 -18.03 8.02 -8.22
N ASP A 293 -17.20 8.64 -9.04
CA ASP A 293 -17.25 10.09 -9.28
C ASP A 293 -18.62 10.50 -9.86
N SER A 294 -19.19 9.71 -10.79
CA SER A 294 -20.50 9.97 -11.37
C SER A 294 -21.66 9.81 -10.37
N VAL A 295 -21.56 8.85 -9.44
CA VAL A 295 -22.57 8.65 -8.37
C VAL A 295 -22.51 9.80 -7.38
N ASN A 296 -21.32 10.24 -6.98
CA ASN A 296 -21.14 11.34 -6.03
C ASN A 296 -21.70 12.67 -6.59
N ILE A 297 -21.50 12.96 -7.88
CA ILE A 297 -22.05 14.14 -8.52
C ILE A 297 -23.60 14.11 -8.50
N LYS A 298 -24.21 12.96 -8.78
CA LYS A 298 -25.67 12.81 -8.78
C LYS A 298 -26.26 12.97 -7.37
N SER A 299 -25.58 12.49 -6.33
CA SER A 299 -26.04 12.63 -4.94
C SER A 299 -26.01 14.07 -4.44
N VAL A 300 -25.08 14.89 -4.93
CA VAL A 300 -24.98 16.32 -4.57
C VAL A 300 -26.02 17.18 -5.32
N SER A 301 -26.45 16.77 -6.52
CA SER A 301 -27.41 17.50 -7.36
C SER A 301 -28.88 17.23 -7.04
N THR A 302 -29.19 16.28 -6.14
CA THR A 302 -30.55 16.01 -5.70
C THR A 302 -30.78 16.74 -4.38
N PRO A 303 -31.64 17.81 -4.31
CA PRO A 303 -31.97 18.45 -3.05
C PRO A 303 -32.68 17.44 -2.13
N PRO A 304 -32.52 17.56 -0.80
CA PRO A 304 -33.20 16.68 0.14
C PRO A 304 -34.70 16.83 -0.10
N LYS A 305 -35.42 15.73 -0.32
CA LYS A 305 -36.88 15.73 -0.28
C LYS A 305 -37.29 16.28 1.08
N GLN A 306 -38.02 17.40 1.08
CA GLN A 306 -38.70 17.88 2.27
C GLN A 306 -39.54 16.73 2.81
N SER A 307 -39.25 16.31 4.02
CA SER A 307 -40.11 15.42 4.79
C SER A 307 -41.41 16.14 5.01
N ASP A 308 -42.52 15.59 4.51
CA ASP A 308 -43.86 16.04 4.83
C ASP A 308 -43.96 16.11 6.35
N GLU A 309 -44.30 17.30 6.85
CA GLU A 309 -44.66 17.53 8.25
C GLU A 309 -45.85 16.64 8.57
N VAL A 310 -45.62 15.61 9.38
CA VAL A 310 -46.71 14.86 10.01
C VAL A 310 -47.28 15.76 11.11
N GLU A 311 -48.40 16.44 10.82
CA GLU A 311 -49.24 17.07 11.84
C GLU A 311 -49.64 16.01 12.88
N CYS A 312 -49.20 16.19 14.10
CA CYS A 312 -49.68 15.44 15.25
C CYS A 312 -51.08 15.96 15.62
N PRO A 313 -52.15 15.13 15.65
CA PRO A 313 -53.44 15.54 16.13
C PRO A 313 -53.40 15.80 17.65
N GLY A 314 -53.97 16.95 18.05
CA GLY A 314 -53.93 17.48 19.41
C GLY A 314 -54.50 16.54 20.47
N ALA A 315 -53.83 16.51 21.62
CA ALA A 315 -54.32 15.91 22.86
C ALA A 315 -55.24 16.90 23.61
N PRO A 316 -56.38 16.46 24.19
CA PRO A 316 -57.30 17.34 24.87
C PRO A 316 -56.80 17.77 26.25
N LEU A 317 -56.98 19.08 26.52
CA LEU A 317 -56.86 19.71 27.84
C LEU A 317 -57.78 19.00 28.84
N ARG A 318 -57.26 18.52 29.97
CA ARG A 318 -58.02 18.25 31.17
C ARG A 318 -57.80 19.39 32.17
N ALA A 319 -58.93 20.08 32.45
CA ALA A 319 -59.09 20.97 33.59
C ALA A 319 -59.26 20.12 34.89
N SER A 320 -58.66 20.51 35.95
CA SER A 320 -59.04 20.61 37.35
C SER A 320 -57.83 20.78 38.24
#